data_f3f99fbea05ea0017ec13038aea08a3d
#
_entry.id   f3f99fbea05ea0017ec13038aea08a3d
#
_cell.length_a   1.000
_cell.length_b   1.000
_cell.length_c   1.000
_cell.angle_alpha   90.00
_cell.angle_beta   90.00
_cell.angle_gamma   90.00
#
_symmetry.space_group_name_H-M   'P 1'
#
loop_
_entity.id
_entity.type
_entity.pdbx_description
1 polymer ?
#
loop_
_entity_poly.entity_id
_entity_poly.type
_entity_poly.pdbx_seq_one_letter_code
_entity_poly.pdbx_strand_id
1 'polypeptide(L)'
;LAADAGDEDRCQQAADSGDAQAQYELGEFYYDGKHAQRDLPKALGFFEKASLQGHAQAQYQLGLMFSKGEGVQANNIQAYIVLKMASVNGSEDALDAADEVSERMQRDELEVATQVLGQIFRKYLLELQTAEGRTPFRPLP
;
A
#
# COMPACT_ATOMS: atom_id res chain seq x y z
N LEU A 1 2.98 -6.16 -17.41
CA LEU A 1 3.89 -7.31 -17.39
C LEU A 1 3.48 -8.30 -18.47
N ALA A 2 4.37 -8.55 -19.43
CA ALA A 2 4.09 -9.55 -20.44
C ALA A 2 4.19 -10.97 -19.85
N ALA A 3 3.55 -11.91 -20.52
CA ALA A 3 3.25 -13.21 -19.95
C ALA A 3 4.36 -14.25 -20.09
N ASP A 4 5.54 -13.90 -20.57
CA ASP A 4 6.60 -14.90 -20.76
C ASP A 4 7.61 -14.89 -19.60
N ALA A 5 8.40 -15.97 -19.50
CA ALA A 5 9.38 -16.14 -18.44
C ALA A 5 10.47 -15.07 -18.46
N GLY A 6 10.82 -14.57 -19.64
CA GLY A 6 11.84 -13.51 -19.77
C GLY A 6 11.37 -12.19 -19.19
N ASP A 7 10.10 -11.86 -19.36
CA ASP A 7 9.50 -10.64 -18.80
C ASP A 7 9.35 -10.75 -17.29
N GLU A 8 8.95 -11.92 -16.79
CA GLU A 8 8.90 -12.17 -15.35
C GLU A 8 10.28 -12.02 -14.73
N ASP A 9 11.32 -12.56 -15.33
CA ASP A 9 12.69 -12.45 -14.82
C ASP A 9 13.16 -11.00 -14.78
N ARG A 10 12.85 -10.21 -15.81
CA ARG A 10 13.20 -8.78 -15.84
C ARG A 10 12.45 -8.01 -14.74
N CYS A 11 11.17 -8.28 -14.56
CA CYS A 11 10.39 -7.69 -13.48
C CYS A 11 10.94 -8.08 -12.11
N GLN A 12 11.33 -9.35 -11.95
CA GLN A 12 11.90 -9.83 -10.70
C GLN A 12 13.21 -9.12 -10.37
N GLN A 13 14.08 -8.95 -11.36
CA GLN A 13 15.35 -8.23 -11.19
C GLN A 13 15.11 -6.78 -10.82
N ALA A 14 14.17 -6.10 -11.50
CA ALA A 14 13.83 -4.72 -11.18
C ALA A 14 13.22 -4.60 -9.78
N ALA A 15 12.34 -5.52 -9.40
CA ALA A 15 11.74 -5.54 -8.07
C ALA A 15 12.79 -5.78 -6.98
N ASP A 16 13.74 -6.69 -7.22
CA ASP A 16 14.83 -6.98 -6.29
C ASP A 16 15.76 -5.78 -6.10
N SER A 17 15.90 -4.93 -7.13
CA SER A 17 16.66 -3.70 -7.02
C SER A 17 15.86 -2.52 -6.46
N GLY A 18 14.61 -2.73 -6.05
CA GLY A 18 13.79 -1.74 -5.34
C GLY A 18 12.81 -0.96 -6.20
N ASP A 19 12.55 -1.35 -7.45
CA ASP A 19 11.60 -0.67 -8.32
C ASP A 19 10.17 -0.94 -7.86
N ALA A 20 9.48 0.09 -7.38
CA ALA A 20 8.13 -0.03 -6.84
C ALA A 20 7.11 -0.47 -7.90
N GLN A 21 7.21 0.03 -9.12
CA GLN A 21 6.31 -0.35 -10.20
C GLN A 21 6.47 -1.83 -10.54
N ALA A 22 7.72 -2.33 -10.61
CA ALA A 22 7.99 -3.74 -10.86
C ALA A 22 7.45 -4.62 -9.73
N GLN A 23 7.61 -4.18 -8.48
CA GLN A 23 7.04 -4.88 -7.32
C GLN A 23 5.51 -4.96 -7.42
N TYR A 24 4.87 -3.87 -7.79
CA TYR A 24 3.42 -3.85 -7.99
C TYR A 24 2.99 -4.81 -9.11
N GLU A 25 3.68 -4.78 -10.25
CA GLU A 25 3.35 -5.65 -11.39
C GLU A 25 3.51 -7.14 -11.05
N LEU A 26 4.56 -7.48 -10.28
CA LEU A 26 4.70 -8.86 -9.78
C LEU A 26 3.58 -9.22 -8.81
N GLY A 27 3.17 -8.28 -7.97
CA GLY A 27 2.02 -8.49 -7.10
C GLY A 27 0.78 -8.83 -7.90
N GLU A 28 0.49 -8.09 -8.97
CA GLU A 28 -0.65 -8.37 -9.84
C GLU A 28 -0.51 -9.72 -10.55
N PHE A 29 0.69 -10.05 -10.98
CA PHE A 29 0.99 -11.32 -11.66
C PHE A 29 0.57 -12.51 -10.80
N TYR A 30 0.95 -12.50 -9.53
CA TYR A 30 0.60 -13.59 -8.61
C TYR A 30 -0.84 -13.49 -8.10
N TYR A 31 -1.38 -12.28 -8.00
CA TYR A 31 -2.76 -12.09 -7.58
C TYR A 31 -3.75 -12.62 -8.62
N ASP A 32 -3.53 -12.31 -9.89
CA ASP A 32 -4.43 -12.69 -10.98
C ASP A 32 -4.36 -14.19 -11.31
N GLY A 33 -3.18 -14.78 -11.20
CA GLY A 33 -2.98 -16.18 -11.51
C GLY A 33 -3.17 -16.52 -13.00
N LYS A 34 -3.00 -15.54 -13.89
CA LYS A 34 -3.23 -15.73 -15.33
C LYS A 34 -2.06 -16.44 -16.02
N HIS A 35 -0.84 -16.16 -15.59
CA HIS A 35 0.39 -16.62 -16.23
C HIS A 35 1.26 -17.45 -15.30
N ALA A 36 0.87 -17.56 -14.05
CA ALA A 36 1.46 -18.40 -13.04
C ALA A 36 0.36 -18.86 -12.11
N GLN A 37 0.64 -19.84 -11.27
CA GLN A 37 -0.32 -20.24 -10.26
C GLN A 37 -0.57 -19.05 -9.31
N ARG A 38 -1.85 -18.77 -9.05
CA ARG A 38 -2.25 -17.73 -8.11
C ARG A 38 -1.63 -17.99 -6.74
N ASP A 39 -0.99 -16.96 -6.20
CA ASP A 39 -0.32 -17.05 -4.91
C ASP A 39 -0.58 -15.76 -4.14
N LEU A 40 -1.64 -15.75 -3.33
CA LEU A 40 -2.07 -14.56 -2.62
C LEU A 40 -1.07 -14.08 -1.56
N PRO A 41 -0.44 -14.96 -0.76
CA PRO A 41 0.59 -14.49 0.17
C PRO A 41 1.78 -13.85 -0.54
N LYS A 42 2.20 -14.39 -1.69
CA LYS A 42 3.29 -13.83 -2.47
C LYS A 42 2.91 -12.48 -3.07
N ALA A 43 1.68 -12.37 -3.62
CA ALA A 43 1.15 -11.11 -4.12
C ALA A 43 1.13 -10.05 -3.01
N LEU A 44 0.66 -10.41 -1.82
CA LEU A 44 0.64 -9.52 -0.66
C LEU A 44 2.02 -8.96 -0.36
N GLY A 45 3.04 -9.82 -0.34
CA GLY A 45 4.42 -9.41 -0.07
C GLY A 45 4.95 -8.39 -1.08
N PHE A 46 4.66 -8.58 -2.36
CA PHE A 46 5.06 -7.62 -3.38
C PHE A 46 4.31 -6.29 -3.25
N PHE A 47 3.01 -6.33 -2.99
CA PHE A 47 2.23 -5.11 -2.76
C PHE A 47 2.72 -4.37 -1.51
N GLU A 48 3.11 -5.08 -0.45
CA GLU A 48 3.68 -4.44 0.74
C GLU A 48 4.96 -3.68 0.41
N LYS A 49 5.87 -4.30 -0.35
CA LYS A 49 7.13 -3.65 -0.74
C LYS A 49 6.89 -2.37 -1.53
N ALA A 50 6.01 -2.43 -2.52
CA ALA A 50 5.66 -1.26 -3.33
C ALA A 50 4.96 -0.20 -2.47
N SER A 51 4.08 -0.63 -1.59
CA SER A 51 3.34 0.25 -0.67
C SER A 51 4.26 1.07 0.23
N LEU A 52 5.34 0.46 0.72
CA LEU A 52 6.32 1.15 1.56
C LEU A 52 7.03 2.29 0.83
N GLN A 53 7.02 2.28 -0.49
CA GLN A 53 7.58 3.34 -1.32
C GLN A 53 6.54 4.36 -1.76
N GLY A 54 5.32 4.28 -1.24
CA GLY A 54 4.25 5.21 -1.57
C GLY A 54 3.53 4.91 -2.88
N HIS A 55 3.65 3.70 -3.42
CA HIS A 55 2.97 3.32 -4.66
C HIS A 55 1.47 3.21 -4.41
N ALA A 56 0.70 4.17 -4.93
CA ALA A 56 -0.73 4.31 -4.61
C ALA A 56 -1.57 3.11 -5.03
N GLN A 57 -1.32 2.56 -6.21
CA GLN A 57 -2.06 1.39 -6.71
C GLN A 57 -1.78 0.15 -5.86
N ALA A 58 -0.52 -0.04 -5.44
CA ALA A 58 -0.15 -1.13 -4.56
C ALA A 58 -0.81 -0.99 -3.19
N GLN A 59 -0.85 0.22 -2.65
CA GLN A 59 -1.54 0.50 -1.39
C GLN A 59 -3.03 0.21 -1.50
N TYR A 60 -3.65 0.57 -2.59
CA TYR A 60 -5.06 0.27 -2.82
C TYR A 60 -5.31 -1.24 -2.83
N GLN A 61 -4.52 -2.00 -3.60
CA GLN A 61 -4.66 -3.45 -3.64
C GLN A 61 -4.38 -4.10 -2.28
N LEU A 62 -3.35 -3.65 -1.60
CA LEU A 62 -3.02 -4.14 -0.25
C LEU A 62 -4.17 -3.90 0.71
N GLY A 63 -4.74 -2.70 0.69
CA GLY A 63 -5.89 -2.36 1.52
C GLY A 63 -7.09 -3.24 1.26
N LEU A 64 -7.39 -3.52 0.00
CA LEU A 64 -8.48 -4.43 -0.36
C LEU A 64 -8.22 -5.86 0.11
N MET A 65 -6.97 -6.32 0.03
CA MET A 65 -6.61 -7.66 0.52
C MET A 65 -6.80 -7.77 2.03
N PHE A 66 -6.40 -6.75 2.80
CA PHE A 66 -6.67 -6.71 4.24
C PHE A 66 -8.16 -6.67 4.54
N SER A 67 -8.94 -5.95 3.76
CA SER A 67 -10.38 -5.84 3.95
C SER A 67 -11.09 -7.18 3.71
N LYS A 68 -10.66 -7.90 2.68
CA LYS A 68 -11.30 -9.15 2.25
C LYS A 68 -10.71 -10.40 2.89
N GLY A 69 -9.52 -10.29 3.48
CA GLY A 69 -8.81 -11.46 4.00
C GLY A 69 -8.19 -12.32 2.91
N GLU A 70 -7.60 -11.70 1.90
CA GLU A 70 -6.96 -12.39 0.78
C GLU A 70 -5.46 -12.54 1.04
N GLY A 71 -4.99 -13.76 1.25
CA GLY A 71 -3.59 -14.04 1.54
C GLY A 71 -3.14 -13.66 2.95
N VAL A 72 -4.04 -13.12 3.76
CA VAL A 72 -3.80 -12.65 5.12
C VAL A 72 -5.15 -12.65 5.85
N GLN A 73 -5.12 -12.71 7.18
CA GLN A 73 -6.35 -12.57 7.96
C GLN A 73 -6.94 -11.17 7.76
N ALA A 74 -8.25 -11.09 7.56
CA ALA A 74 -8.94 -9.82 7.39
C ALA A 74 -8.71 -8.90 8.60
N ASN A 75 -8.43 -7.63 8.33
CA ASN A 75 -8.13 -6.64 9.36
C ASN A 75 -8.61 -5.27 8.89
N ASN A 76 -9.74 -4.81 9.43
CA ASN A 76 -10.34 -3.55 9.03
C ASN A 76 -9.48 -2.34 9.41
N ILE A 77 -8.76 -2.40 10.53
CA ILE A 77 -7.89 -1.30 10.95
C ILE A 77 -6.77 -1.10 9.93
N GLN A 78 -6.06 -2.17 9.60
CA GLN A 78 -4.99 -2.11 8.59
C GLN A 78 -5.52 -1.73 7.21
N ALA A 79 -6.67 -2.29 6.81
CA ALA A 79 -7.29 -1.93 5.54
C ALA A 79 -7.58 -0.44 5.45
N TYR A 80 -8.20 0.12 6.49
CA TYR A 80 -8.54 1.54 6.55
C TYR A 80 -7.30 2.42 6.45
N ILE A 81 -6.26 2.10 7.25
CA ILE A 81 -5.01 2.87 7.26
C ILE A 81 -4.37 2.89 5.87
N VAL A 82 -4.22 1.72 5.26
CA VAL A 82 -3.54 1.59 3.97
C VAL A 82 -4.35 2.27 2.85
N LEU A 83 -5.68 2.15 2.88
CA LEU A 83 -6.54 2.80 1.91
C LEU A 83 -6.50 4.32 2.03
N LYS A 84 -6.43 4.86 3.24
CA LYS A 84 -6.26 6.30 3.43
C LYS A 84 -4.91 6.78 2.90
N MET A 85 -3.86 6.01 3.11
CA MET A 85 -2.54 6.31 2.54
C MET A 85 -2.58 6.30 1.01
N ALA A 86 -3.25 5.32 0.42
CA ALA A 86 -3.42 5.23 -1.03
C ALA A 86 -4.13 6.48 -1.58
N SER A 87 -5.17 6.93 -0.89
CA SER A 87 -5.90 8.14 -1.26
C SER A 87 -5.00 9.38 -1.28
N VAL A 88 -4.18 9.55 -0.25
CA VAL A 88 -3.22 10.66 -0.16
C VAL A 88 -2.19 10.59 -1.30
N ASN A 89 -1.79 9.39 -1.69
CA ASN A 89 -0.80 9.17 -2.75
C ASN A 89 -1.39 9.14 -4.16
N GLY A 90 -2.67 9.43 -4.32
CA GLY A 90 -3.28 9.65 -5.61
C GLY A 90 -4.25 8.58 -6.12
N SER A 91 -4.57 7.56 -5.31
CA SER A 91 -5.59 6.59 -5.71
C SER A 91 -6.99 7.18 -5.55
N GLU A 92 -7.69 7.38 -6.66
CA GLU A 92 -9.04 7.94 -6.65
C GLU A 92 -10.07 6.99 -6.02
N ASP A 93 -9.88 5.68 -6.19
CA ASP A 93 -10.82 4.68 -5.68
C ASP A 93 -10.64 4.38 -4.19
N ALA A 94 -9.50 4.74 -3.63
CA ALA A 94 -9.15 4.35 -2.26
C ALA A 94 -9.99 5.05 -1.20
N LEU A 95 -10.43 6.29 -1.45
CA LEU A 95 -11.24 7.02 -0.49
C LEU A 95 -12.60 6.35 -0.30
N ASP A 96 -13.26 5.99 -1.38
CA ASP A 96 -14.54 5.28 -1.31
C ASP A 96 -14.39 3.92 -0.64
N ALA A 97 -13.31 3.20 -0.96
CA ALA A 97 -13.01 1.92 -0.32
C ALA A 97 -12.78 2.08 1.19
N ALA A 98 -12.06 3.13 1.60
CA ALA A 98 -11.83 3.42 3.02
C ALA A 98 -13.14 3.72 3.73
N ASP A 99 -14.04 4.46 3.10
CA ASP A 99 -15.35 4.78 3.66
C ASP A 99 -16.18 3.50 3.87
N GLU A 100 -16.16 2.59 2.91
CA GLU A 100 -16.83 1.29 3.04
C GLU A 100 -16.29 0.48 4.20
N VAL A 101 -14.97 0.46 4.36
CA VAL A 101 -14.34 -0.23 5.49
C VAL A 101 -14.76 0.39 6.80
N SER A 102 -14.75 1.72 6.89
CA SER A 102 -15.11 2.44 8.12
C SER A 102 -16.54 2.16 8.58
N GLU A 103 -17.45 1.91 7.64
CA GLU A 103 -18.83 1.53 7.96
C GLU A 103 -18.94 0.22 8.71
N ARG A 104 -17.97 -0.69 8.55
CA ARG A 104 -17.91 -1.97 9.23
C ARG A 104 -17.13 -1.91 10.54
N MET A 105 -16.45 -0.79 10.81
CA MET A 105 -15.58 -0.66 11.98
C MET A 105 -16.37 -0.18 13.19
N GLN A 106 -15.95 -0.67 14.35
CA GLN A 106 -16.44 -0.15 15.61
C GLN A 106 -15.73 1.18 15.90
N ARG A 107 -16.33 1.97 16.79
CA ARG A 107 -15.80 3.31 17.10
C ARG A 107 -14.38 3.26 17.64
N ASP A 108 -14.07 2.32 18.52
CA ASP A 108 -12.73 2.16 19.08
C ASP A 108 -11.70 1.74 18.03
N GLU A 109 -12.10 0.89 17.08
CA GLU A 109 -11.25 0.52 15.96
C GLU A 109 -10.91 1.74 15.08
N LEU A 110 -11.92 2.56 14.80
CA LEU A 110 -11.73 3.77 14.00
C LEU A 110 -10.84 4.78 14.73
N GLU A 111 -10.98 4.91 16.04
CA GLU A 111 -10.11 5.77 16.85
C GLU A 111 -8.65 5.32 16.78
N VAL A 112 -8.39 4.02 16.90
CA VAL A 112 -7.04 3.46 16.79
C VAL A 112 -6.46 3.75 15.41
N ALA A 113 -7.22 3.48 14.36
CA ALA A 113 -6.79 3.71 12.98
C ALA A 113 -6.45 5.18 12.74
N THR A 114 -7.28 6.08 13.23
CA THR A 114 -7.09 7.52 13.07
C THR A 114 -5.83 7.99 13.81
N GLN A 115 -5.57 7.46 15.01
CA GLN A 115 -4.36 7.79 15.78
C GLN A 115 -3.11 7.32 15.04
N VAL A 116 -3.12 6.09 14.51
CA VAL A 116 -1.98 5.55 13.77
C VAL A 116 -1.72 6.37 12.52
N LEU A 117 -2.77 6.73 11.78
CA LEU A 117 -2.63 7.61 10.61
C LEU A 117 -2.01 8.96 10.97
N GLY A 118 -2.44 9.55 12.07
CA GLY A 118 -1.87 10.81 12.55
C GLY A 118 -0.37 10.70 12.82
N GLN A 119 0.07 9.59 13.42
CA GLN A 119 1.48 9.33 13.67
C GLN A 119 2.27 9.15 12.37
N ILE A 120 1.71 8.41 11.40
CA ILE A 120 2.35 8.18 10.11
C ILE A 120 2.54 9.50 9.36
N PHE A 121 1.50 10.33 9.29
CA PHE A 121 1.57 11.60 8.58
C PHE A 121 2.49 12.61 9.28
N ARG A 122 2.53 12.59 10.59
CA ARG A 122 3.47 13.44 11.35
C ARG A 122 4.91 13.07 11.01
N LYS A 123 5.23 11.78 11.03
CA LYS A 123 6.57 11.30 10.68
C LYS A 123 6.93 11.67 9.25
N TYR A 124 6.01 11.49 8.32
CA TYR A 124 6.21 11.84 6.92
C TYR A 124 6.51 13.33 6.74
N LEU A 125 5.76 14.20 7.41
CA LEU A 125 5.97 15.65 7.34
C LEU A 125 7.34 16.05 7.92
N LEU A 126 7.77 15.41 9.01
CA LEU A 126 9.09 15.66 9.58
C LEU A 126 10.21 15.24 8.62
N GLU A 127 10.06 14.10 7.98
CA GLU A 127 11.02 13.61 7.00
C GLU A 127 11.11 14.55 5.79
N LEU A 128 9.99 15.07 5.31
CA LEU A 128 9.99 16.04 4.22
C LEU A 128 10.72 17.32 4.61
N GLN A 129 10.49 17.85 5.81
CA GLN A 129 11.16 19.05 6.27
C GLN A 129 12.67 18.85 6.36
N THR A 130 13.10 17.70 6.86
CA THR A 130 14.51 17.33 6.94
C THR A 130 15.14 17.22 5.54
N ALA A 131 14.46 16.53 4.61
CA ALA A 131 14.92 16.35 3.25
C ALA A 131 15.07 17.67 2.50
N GLU A 132 14.25 18.67 2.83
CA GLU A 132 14.33 20.01 2.24
C GLU A 132 15.31 20.93 2.98
N GLY A 133 16.10 20.41 3.92
CA GLY A 133 17.06 21.18 4.70
C GLY A 133 16.41 22.04 5.80
N ARG A 134 15.18 21.72 6.18
CA ARG A 134 14.45 22.40 7.25
C ARG A 134 14.53 21.59 8.53
N THR A 135 14.59 22.29 9.68
CA THR A 135 14.48 21.61 10.96
C THR A 135 13.03 21.30 11.27
N PRO A 136 12.74 20.17 11.98
CA PRO A 136 11.39 19.89 12.44
C PRO A 136 10.83 21.07 13.25
N PHE A 137 9.53 21.32 13.12
CA PHE A 137 8.81 22.39 13.82
C PHE A 137 9.18 23.81 13.42
N ARG A 138 10.07 23.98 12.45
CA ARG A 138 10.36 25.31 11.93
C ARG A 138 9.20 25.76 11.02
N PRO A 139 8.64 26.96 11.21
CA PRO A 139 7.58 27.45 10.33
C PRO A 139 8.04 27.51 8.89
N LEU A 140 7.14 27.19 7.97
CA LEU A 140 7.39 27.38 6.55
C LEU A 140 7.44 28.87 6.23
N PRO A 141 8.35 29.29 5.35
CA PRO A 141 8.42 30.69 4.94
C PRO A 141 7.18 31.14 4.19
#